data_ccb556b6300d3aeb5a8716fb13a80168
#
_entry.id   ccb556b6300d3aeb5a8716fb13a80168
#
_cell.length_a   1.000
_cell.length_b   1.000
_cell.length_c   1.000
_cell.angle_alpha   90.00
_cell.angle_beta   90.00
_cell.angle_gamma   90.00
#
_symmetry.space_group_name_H-M   'P 1'
#
loop_
_entity.id
_entity.type
_entity.pdbx_description
1 polymer ?
#
loop_
_entity_poly.entity_id
_entity_poly.type
_entity_poly.pdbx_seq_one_letter_code
_entity_poly.pdbx_strand_id
1 'polypeptide(L)'
;MLKKLFRKRDYNFDFIKIRKIGFSVAIALVIASISSFVIKGLNFGIDFQGGILVEVSTTKSVDISTLRKDLNGLKDLSIQSAGLDGNIFLIQAQPEKGQTGSQVVDQIKSILGSDFNYERVEVIGPTIGEELKKNSLLASVLALLAIAIYIWFRFEWPFAVGCLISLAFTLIVVLGLFSAFYWEFDMVVVAGVLSLAGYACNDTIVTYDRVRENLKKHRAKSTDAILNQGINETLSRTILTGISTLVMIFVLLVMGGTTLRGFSLSLFFGILFGTFASIFVAVPLLRYFDIKVLGDESAGAYKPKE
;
A
#
# COMPACT_ATOMS: atom_id res chain seq x y z
N MET A 1 9.74 12.14 31.20
CA MET A 1 10.20 12.37 29.81
C MET A 1 9.08 12.17 28.78
N LEU A 2 8.25 11.14 28.87
CA LEU A 2 7.08 10.87 27.99
C LEU A 2 6.04 12.01 27.95
N LYS A 3 5.71 12.68 29.06
CA LYS A 3 4.78 13.82 29.09
C LYS A 3 5.19 15.03 28.22
N LYS A 4 6.49 15.17 27.88
CA LYS A 4 6.97 16.23 26.96
C LYS A 4 6.73 15.88 25.47
N LEU A 5 6.65 14.60 25.11
CA LEU A 5 6.34 14.12 23.75
C LEU A 5 4.85 14.31 23.40
N PHE A 6 3.96 14.25 24.42
CA PHE A 6 2.51 14.39 24.24
C PHE A 6 1.99 15.83 24.46
N ARG A 7 2.87 16.80 24.70
CA ARG A 7 2.48 18.20 24.81
C ARG A 7 2.08 18.68 23.41
N LYS A 8 0.84 19.17 23.26
CA LYS A 8 0.36 19.85 22.05
C LYS A 8 1.43 20.88 21.63
N ARG A 9 2.24 20.52 20.64
CA ARG A 9 3.14 21.46 20.01
C ARG A 9 2.30 22.22 19.00
N ASP A 10 2.22 23.51 19.13
CA ASP A 10 1.67 24.39 18.11
C ASP A 10 2.71 24.42 16.96
N TYR A 11 2.56 23.49 16.04
CA TYR A 11 3.34 23.51 14.79
C TYR A 11 2.83 24.70 13.96
N ASN A 12 3.74 25.41 13.35
CA ASN A 12 3.41 26.52 12.46
C ASN A 12 4.23 26.41 11.15
N PHE A 13 4.09 25.27 10.47
CA PHE A 13 4.71 25.04 9.18
C PHE A 13 3.81 25.54 8.07
N ASP A 14 4.40 26.18 7.07
CA ASP A 14 3.66 26.65 5.88
C ASP A 14 3.70 25.60 4.77
N PHE A 15 2.84 24.57 4.89
CA PHE A 15 2.72 23.50 3.91
C PHE A 15 2.20 24.00 2.56
N ILE A 16 1.30 24.97 2.55
CA ILE A 16 0.72 25.51 1.31
C ILE A 16 1.76 26.29 0.51
N LYS A 17 2.74 26.92 1.15
CA LYS A 17 3.85 27.58 0.45
C LYS A 17 4.69 26.57 -0.35
N ILE A 18 4.95 25.40 0.21
CA ILE A 18 5.77 24.35 -0.43
C ILE A 18 4.95 23.37 -1.30
N ARG A 19 3.64 23.60 -1.49
CA ARG A 19 2.75 22.70 -2.26
C ARG A 19 3.26 22.34 -3.65
N LYS A 20 3.91 23.30 -4.35
CA LYS A 20 4.49 23.04 -5.68
C LYS A 20 5.56 21.93 -5.63
N ILE A 21 6.39 21.92 -4.60
CA ILE A 21 7.39 20.87 -4.38
C ILE A 21 6.68 19.56 -4.08
N GLY A 22 5.67 19.58 -3.19
CA GLY A 22 4.87 18.39 -2.87
C GLY A 22 4.21 17.78 -4.11
N PHE A 23 3.56 18.59 -4.94
CA PHE A 23 2.97 18.12 -6.20
C PHE A 23 4.01 17.62 -7.20
N SER A 24 5.15 18.30 -7.34
CA SER A 24 6.23 17.85 -8.24
C SER A 24 6.77 16.48 -7.82
N VAL A 25 6.99 16.27 -6.52
CA VAL A 25 7.39 14.95 -5.98
C VAL A 25 6.31 13.91 -6.23
N ALA A 26 5.04 14.24 -5.96
CA ALA A 26 3.94 13.31 -6.20
C ALA A 26 3.83 12.92 -7.67
N ILE A 27 3.91 13.87 -8.59
CA ILE A 27 3.86 13.61 -10.04
C ILE A 27 5.06 12.77 -10.48
N ALA A 28 6.27 13.08 -9.99
CA ALA A 28 7.48 12.30 -10.29
C ALA A 28 7.35 10.83 -9.83
N LEU A 29 6.81 10.60 -8.62
CA LEU A 29 6.55 9.26 -8.09
C LEU A 29 5.51 8.51 -8.93
N VAL A 30 4.42 9.17 -9.33
CA VAL A 30 3.39 8.56 -10.19
C VAL A 30 3.98 8.19 -11.56
N ILE A 31 4.74 9.11 -12.19
CA ILE A 31 5.39 8.82 -13.48
C ILE A 31 6.36 7.66 -13.36
N ALA A 32 7.21 7.64 -12.33
CA ALA A 32 8.15 6.56 -12.08
C ALA A 32 7.41 5.21 -11.86
N SER A 33 6.31 5.23 -11.10
CA SER A 33 5.49 4.04 -10.84
C SER A 33 4.84 3.49 -12.10
N ILE A 34 4.21 4.38 -12.90
CA ILE A 34 3.58 3.98 -14.16
C ILE A 34 4.64 3.49 -15.15
N SER A 35 5.78 4.17 -15.26
CA SER A 35 6.88 3.76 -16.14
C SER A 35 7.40 2.37 -15.75
N SER A 36 7.61 2.12 -14.46
CA SER A 36 8.01 0.79 -13.97
C SER A 36 6.99 -0.28 -14.34
N PHE A 37 5.71 0.02 -14.10
CA PHE A 37 4.61 -0.90 -14.41
C PHE A 37 4.52 -1.23 -15.90
N VAL A 38 4.71 -0.26 -16.79
CA VAL A 38 4.67 -0.45 -18.24
C VAL A 38 5.89 -1.23 -18.75
N ILE A 39 7.07 -0.98 -18.17
CA ILE A 39 8.32 -1.61 -18.61
C ILE A 39 8.48 -3.03 -18.06
N LYS A 40 8.22 -3.23 -16.76
CA LYS A 40 8.48 -4.49 -16.06
C LYS A 40 7.22 -5.32 -15.80
N GLY A 41 6.04 -4.69 -15.73
CA GLY A 41 4.81 -5.34 -15.26
C GLY A 41 4.82 -5.64 -13.77
N LEU A 42 3.91 -6.50 -13.32
CA LEU A 42 3.90 -7.07 -11.97
C LEU A 42 4.43 -8.50 -12.02
N ASN A 43 5.17 -8.87 -11.01
CA ASN A 43 5.60 -10.25 -10.77
C ASN A 43 4.47 -11.01 -10.05
N PHE A 44 3.56 -11.58 -10.83
CA PHE A 44 2.43 -12.32 -10.25
C PHE A 44 2.90 -13.61 -9.60
N GLY A 45 2.44 -13.85 -8.36
CA GLY A 45 2.65 -15.10 -7.65
C GLY A 45 1.82 -16.26 -8.20
N ILE A 46 2.05 -17.44 -7.65
CA ILE A 46 1.36 -18.67 -8.06
C ILE A 46 -0.15 -18.61 -7.88
N ASP A 47 -0.65 -17.75 -6.97
CA ASP A 47 -2.07 -17.50 -6.77
C ASP A 47 -2.79 -17.05 -8.04
N PHE A 48 -2.08 -16.35 -8.94
CA PHE A 48 -2.64 -15.77 -10.17
C PHE A 48 -2.19 -16.44 -11.46
N GLN A 49 -1.01 -17.06 -11.44
CA GLN A 49 -0.45 -17.74 -12.63
C GLN A 49 -0.67 -19.26 -12.58
N GLY A 50 -1.02 -19.78 -11.42
CA GLY A 50 -0.90 -21.19 -11.13
C GLY A 50 0.57 -21.59 -10.99
N GLY A 51 0.84 -22.81 -10.55
CA GLY A 51 2.20 -23.29 -10.38
C GLY A 51 2.41 -23.92 -9.00
N ILE A 52 3.67 -24.03 -8.66
CA ILE A 52 4.14 -24.64 -7.43
C ILE A 52 5.06 -23.65 -6.73
N LEU A 53 4.87 -23.51 -5.43
CA LEU A 53 5.77 -22.77 -4.54
C LEU A 53 6.30 -23.74 -3.50
N VAL A 54 7.61 -23.85 -3.43
CA VAL A 54 8.29 -24.58 -2.36
C VAL A 54 9.20 -23.61 -1.63
N GLU A 55 8.90 -23.40 -0.36
CA GLU A 55 9.75 -22.64 0.55
C GLU A 55 10.67 -23.61 1.28
N VAL A 56 11.96 -23.40 1.13
CA VAL A 56 12.97 -24.22 1.76
C VAL A 56 13.92 -23.38 2.59
N SER A 57 14.30 -23.90 3.76
CA SER A 57 15.36 -23.32 4.59
C SER A 57 16.55 -24.26 4.69
N THR A 58 17.74 -23.70 4.83
CA THR A 58 18.97 -24.48 5.02
C THR A 58 19.90 -23.77 6.00
N THR A 59 20.65 -24.54 6.76
CA THR A 59 21.71 -24.06 7.66
C THR A 59 23.03 -23.84 6.94
N LYS A 60 23.17 -24.39 5.71
CA LYS A 60 24.38 -24.24 4.88
C LYS A 60 24.29 -22.98 4.05
N SER A 61 25.43 -22.31 3.85
CA SER A 61 25.50 -21.21 2.89
C SER A 61 25.40 -21.78 1.47
N VAL A 62 24.26 -21.58 0.83
CA VAL A 62 24.00 -22.04 -0.54
C VAL A 62 23.79 -20.80 -1.41
N ASP A 63 24.47 -20.77 -2.57
CA ASP A 63 24.29 -19.71 -3.54
C ASP A 63 23.08 -20.01 -4.45
N ILE A 64 22.27 -18.96 -4.74
CA ILE A 64 21.13 -19.05 -5.66
C ILE A 64 21.55 -19.58 -7.04
N SER A 65 22.77 -19.24 -7.49
CA SER A 65 23.31 -19.72 -8.77
C SER A 65 23.46 -21.24 -8.83
N THR A 66 23.80 -21.87 -7.71
CA THR A 66 23.89 -23.32 -7.56
C THR A 66 22.51 -23.96 -7.62
N LEU A 67 21.57 -23.45 -6.79
CA LEU A 67 20.18 -23.92 -6.82
C LEU A 67 19.54 -23.82 -8.20
N ARG A 68 19.84 -22.73 -8.92
CA ARG A 68 19.33 -22.52 -10.28
C ARG A 68 19.91 -23.52 -11.27
N LYS A 69 21.16 -23.94 -11.10
CA LYS A 69 21.77 -24.98 -11.94
C LYS A 69 21.18 -26.34 -11.65
N ASP A 70 21.02 -26.69 -10.39
CA ASP A 70 20.51 -28.00 -9.96
C ASP A 70 19.05 -28.19 -10.38
N LEU A 71 18.26 -27.14 -10.36
CA LEU A 71 16.83 -27.13 -10.72
C LEU A 71 16.55 -26.71 -12.16
N ASN A 72 17.56 -26.55 -13.02
CA ASN A 72 17.44 -26.01 -14.38
C ASN A 72 16.52 -26.83 -15.33
N GLY A 73 16.11 -28.04 -14.92
CA GLY A 73 15.15 -28.87 -15.67
C GLY A 73 13.68 -28.54 -15.44
N LEU A 74 13.37 -27.57 -14.57
CA LEU A 74 11.99 -27.19 -14.25
C LEU A 74 11.52 -26.02 -15.12
N LYS A 75 10.27 -26.10 -15.57
CA LYS A 75 9.67 -25.07 -16.40
C LYS A 75 9.35 -23.80 -15.59
N ASP A 76 9.65 -22.64 -16.16
CA ASP A 76 9.41 -21.29 -15.59
C ASP A 76 9.95 -21.15 -14.17
N LEU A 77 11.16 -21.69 -13.93
CA LEU A 77 11.82 -21.67 -12.62
C LEU A 77 12.18 -20.26 -12.19
N SER A 78 11.66 -19.87 -11.04
CA SER A 78 12.03 -18.65 -10.32
C SER A 78 12.54 -19.01 -8.93
N ILE A 79 13.70 -18.49 -8.55
CA ILE A 79 14.29 -18.69 -7.22
C ILE A 79 14.58 -17.32 -6.62
N GLN A 80 14.02 -17.06 -5.44
CA GLN A 80 14.22 -15.83 -4.69
C GLN A 80 14.75 -16.17 -3.29
N SER A 81 15.75 -15.42 -2.82
CA SER A 81 16.17 -15.50 -1.42
C SER A 81 15.22 -14.69 -0.55
N ALA A 82 14.85 -15.24 0.57
CA ALA A 82 13.98 -14.64 1.56
C ALA A 82 14.62 -14.73 2.95
N GLY A 83 14.15 -13.88 3.87
CA GLY A 83 14.72 -13.80 5.22
C GLY A 83 15.93 -12.86 5.30
N LEU A 84 16.28 -12.49 6.53
CA LEU A 84 17.40 -11.57 6.82
C LEU A 84 18.76 -12.26 6.65
N ASP A 85 18.81 -13.56 6.88
CA ASP A 85 20.04 -14.35 6.84
C ASP A 85 20.34 -14.97 5.47
N GLY A 86 19.43 -14.79 4.48
CA GLY A 86 19.59 -15.34 3.14
C GLY A 86 19.53 -16.89 3.07
N ASN A 87 19.07 -17.54 4.12
CA ASN A 87 19.04 -19.01 4.25
C ASN A 87 17.68 -19.62 3.87
N ILE A 88 16.71 -18.78 3.49
CA ILE A 88 15.38 -19.20 3.04
C ILE A 88 15.28 -18.95 1.55
N PHE A 89 14.83 -19.92 0.79
CA PHE A 89 14.64 -19.83 -0.65
C PHE A 89 13.19 -20.12 -1.02
N LEU A 90 12.60 -19.27 -1.83
CA LEU A 90 11.30 -19.45 -2.46
C LEU A 90 11.56 -19.98 -3.87
N ILE A 91 11.17 -21.20 -4.13
CA ILE A 91 11.32 -21.89 -5.41
C ILE A 91 9.94 -21.98 -6.04
N GLN A 92 9.78 -21.31 -7.18
CA GLN A 92 8.55 -21.38 -7.98
C GLN A 92 8.84 -22.10 -9.28
N ALA A 93 7.92 -22.98 -9.69
CA ALA A 93 8.00 -23.70 -10.95
C ALA A 93 6.61 -23.98 -11.51
N GLN A 94 6.50 -24.19 -12.81
CA GLN A 94 5.26 -24.62 -13.44
C GLN A 94 5.35 -26.08 -13.88
N PRO A 95 4.27 -26.87 -13.71
CA PRO A 95 4.24 -28.23 -14.24
C PRO A 95 4.24 -28.20 -15.78
N GLU A 96 4.94 -29.16 -16.39
CA GLU A 96 4.86 -29.39 -17.83
C GLU A 96 3.52 -30.02 -18.22
N LYS A 97 3.22 -30.02 -19.53
CA LYS A 97 1.99 -30.64 -20.06
C LYS A 97 1.95 -32.13 -19.70
N GLY A 98 0.96 -32.51 -18.89
CA GLY A 98 0.76 -33.89 -18.44
C GLY A 98 1.45 -34.24 -17.12
N GLN A 99 2.18 -33.31 -16.50
CA GLN A 99 2.78 -33.46 -15.19
C GLN A 99 1.86 -32.89 -14.12
N THR A 100 1.73 -33.59 -12.98
CA THR A 100 0.98 -33.09 -11.83
C THR A 100 1.88 -32.22 -10.93
N GLY A 101 1.28 -31.28 -10.20
CA GLY A 101 2.05 -30.44 -9.27
C GLY A 101 2.80 -31.26 -8.20
N SER A 102 2.21 -32.36 -7.71
CA SER A 102 2.87 -33.25 -6.77
C SER A 102 4.13 -33.89 -7.34
N GLN A 103 4.14 -34.28 -8.61
CA GLN A 103 5.32 -34.86 -9.26
C GLN A 103 6.47 -33.85 -9.34
N VAL A 104 6.17 -32.56 -9.58
CA VAL A 104 7.21 -31.50 -9.58
C VAL A 104 7.74 -31.25 -8.17
N VAL A 105 6.86 -31.27 -7.16
CA VAL A 105 7.30 -31.19 -5.74
C VAL A 105 8.23 -32.34 -5.39
N ASP A 106 7.88 -33.57 -5.78
CA ASP A 106 8.72 -34.75 -5.53
C ASP A 106 10.04 -34.65 -6.29
N GLN A 107 10.05 -34.11 -7.50
CA GLN A 107 11.26 -33.85 -8.27
C GLN A 107 12.15 -32.82 -7.56
N ILE A 108 11.60 -31.70 -7.08
CA ILE A 108 12.34 -30.70 -6.30
C ILE A 108 12.95 -31.36 -5.04
N LYS A 109 12.15 -32.14 -4.31
CA LYS A 109 12.61 -32.85 -3.12
C LYS A 109 13.71 -33.84 -3.42
N SER A 110 13.64 -34.55 -4.55
CA SER A 110 14.67 -35.53 -4.93
C SER A 110 16.00 -34.87 -5.30
N ILE A 111 15.96 -33.66 -5.88
CA ILE A 111 17.15 -32.89 -6.26
C ILE A 111 17.79 -32.21 -5.05
N LEU A 112 17.00 -31.57 -4.20
CA LEU A 112 17.51 -30.85 -3.02
C LEU A 112 17.88 -31.77 -1.85
N GLY A 113 17.23 -32.93 -1.75
CA GLY A 113 17.51 -33.93 -0.73
C GLY A 113 17.15 -33.49 0.68
N SER A 114 17.83 -34.11 1.68
CA SER A 114 17.61 -33.91 3.12
C SER A 114 18.36 -32.70 3.70
N ASP A 115 19.17 -32.01 2.91
CA ASP A 115 19.97 -30.86 3.36
C ASP A 115 19.08 -29.57 3.53
N PHE A 116 17.84 -29.62 3.06
CA PHE A 116 16.88 -28.56 3.14
C PHE A 116 15.65 -28.94 3.99
N ASN A 117 15.20 -28.00 4.83
CA ASN A 117 13.92 -28.11 5.50
C ASN A 117 12.84 -27.51 4.61
N TYR A 118 11.76 -28.23 4.39
CA TYR A 118 10.63 -27.80 3.57
C TYR A 118 9.59 -27.13 4.47
N GLU A 119 9.61 -25.80 4.52
CA GLU A 119 8.76 -25.01 5.42
C GLU A 119 7.32 -24.90 4.89
N ARG A 120 7.18 -24.74 3.55
CA ARG A 120 5.89 -24.53 2.89
C ARG A 120 5.91 -25.14 1.50
N VAL A 121 4.84 -25.83 1.15
CA VAL A 121 4.63 -26.38 -0.19
C VAL A 121 3.21 -26.05 -0.63
N GLU A 122 3.07 -25.31 -1.71
CA GLU A 122 1.79 -24.94 -2.29
C GLU A 122 1.73 -25.35 -3.76
N VAL A 123 0.56 -25.81 -4.16
CA VAL A 123 0.28 -26.21 -5.54
C VAL A 123 -1.06 -25.62 -5.97
N ILE A 124 -1.03 -24.74 -6.95
CA ILE A 124 -2.22 -24.09 -7.50
C ILE A 124 -2.35 -24.46 -8.97
N GLY A 125 -3.48 -25.06 -9.33
CA GLY A 125 -3.78 -25.34 -10.75
C GLY A 125 -4.03 -24.06 -11.55
N PRO A 126 -3.70 -24.02 -12.85
CA PRO A 126 -3.87 -22.82 -13.70
C PRO A 126 -5.31 -22.28 -13.71
N THR A 127 -6.31 -23.16 -13.74
CA THR A 127 -7.73 -22.77 -13.73
C THR A 127 -8.10 -22.06 -12.44
N ILE A 128 -7.59 -22.55 -11.30
CA ILE A 128 -7.81 -21.92 -9.99
C ILE A 128 -7.12 -20.56 -9.93
N GLY A 129 -5.90 -20.44 -10.46
CA GLY A 129 -5.17 -19.18 -10.51
C GLY A 129 -5.90 -18.10 -11.33
N GLU A 130 -6.44 -18.45 -12.51
CA GLU A 130 -7.25 -17.52 -13.30
C GLU A 130 -8.54 -17.09 -12.58
N GLU A 131 -9.21 -18.01 -11.91
CA GLU A 131 -10.40 -17.71 -11.13
C GLU A 131 -10.08 -16.78 -9.95
N LEU A 132 -9.02 -17.05 -9.21
CA LEU A 132 -8.53 -16.21 -8.11
C LEU A 132 -8.18 -14.80 -8.61
N LYS A 133 -7.48 -14.69 -9.75
CA LYS A 133 -7.15 -13.40 -10.37
C LYS A 133 -8.39 -12.59 -10.70
N LYS A 134 -9.38 -13.20 -11.34
CA LYS A 134 -10.64 -12.55 -11.71
C LYS A 134 -11.42 -12.10 -10.47
N ASN A 135 -11.54 -12.97 -9.49
CA ASN A 135 -12.30 -12.70 -8.26
C ASN A 135 -11.61 -11.61 -7.42
N SER A 136 -10.28 -11.62 -7.34
CA SER A 136 -9.50 -10.59 -6.63
C SER A 136 -9.62 -9.23 -7.30
N LEU A 137 -9.58 -9.18 -8.63
CA LEU A 137 -9.77 -7.93 -9.38
C LEU A 137 -11.18 -7.39 -9.14
N LEU A 138 -12.20 -8.23 -9.25
CA LEU A 138 -13.59 -7.85 -9.02
C LEU A 138 -13.79 -7.34 -7.57
N ALA A 139 -13.30 -8.08 -6.57
CA ALA A 139 -13.36 -7.68 -5.17
C ALA A 139 -12.66 -6.34 -4.93
N SER A 140 -11.48 -6.14 -5.53
CA SER A 140 -10.73 -4.88 -5.42
C SER A 140 -11.50 -3.71 -6.02
N VAL A 141 -12.06 -3.87 -7.21
CA VAL A 141 -12.88 -2.82 -7.85
C VAL A 141 -14.12 -2.50 -7.01
N LEU A 142 -14.84 -3.51 -6.53
CA LEU A 142 -16.02 -3.32 -5.71
C LEU A 142 -15.69 -2.62 -4.38
N ALA A 143 -14.60 -3.01 -3.72
CA ALA A 143 -14.14 -2.38 -2.48
C ALA A 143 -13.75 -0.91 -2.70
N LEU A 144 -13.00 -0.60 -3.75
CA LEU A 144 -12.61 0.78 -4.08
C LEU A 144 -13.82 1.64 -4.47
N LEU A 145 -14.77 1.07 -5.20
CA LEU A 145 -16.04 1.75 -5.51
C LEU A 145 -16.86 2.02 -4.23
N ALA A 146 -16.93 1.07 -3.32
CA ALA A 146 -17.64 1.26 -2.04
C ALA A 146 -16.99 2.40 -1.21
N ILE A 147 -15.65 2.44 -1.16
CA ILE A 147 -14.91 3.53 -0.51
C ILE A 147 -15.19 4.87 -1.22
N ALA A 148 -15.15 4.90 -2.55
CA ALA A 148 -15.42 6.11 -3.31
C ALA A 148 -16.85 6.64 -3.09
N ILE A 149 -17.83 5.77 -3.10
CA ILE A 149 -19.23 6.10 -2.82
C ILE A 149 -19.37 6.63 -1.39
N TYR A 150 -18.77 5.95 -0.39
CA TYR A 150 -18.78 6.42 0.99
C TYR A 150 -18.21 7.82 1.14
N ILE A 151 -17.04 8.09 0.53
CA ILE A 151 -16.38 9.40 0.58
C ILE A 151 -17.26 10.46 -0.10
N TRP A 152 -17.89 10.13 -1.23
CA TRP A 152 -18.77 11.02 -1.97
C TRP A 152 -20.01 11.45 -1.16
N PHE A 153 -20.60 10.53 -0.43
CA PHE A 153 -21.72 10.85 0.46
C PHE A 153 -21.30 11.55 1.76
N ARG A 154 -20.06 11.32 2.24
CA ARG A 154 -19.58 11.86 3.51
C ARG A 154 -19.09 13.31 3.39
N PHE A 155 -18.59 13.69 2.21
CA PHE A 155 -17.97 14.99 1.98
C PHE A 155 -18.56 15.70 0.78
N GLU A 156 -18.49 17.05 0.81
CA GLU A 156 -18.75 17.88 -0.36
C GLU A 156 -17.73 17.54 -1.47
N TRP A 157 -18.15 17.70 -2.72
CA TRP A 157 -17.39 17.24 -3.91
C TRP A 157 -15.90 17.65 -3.97
N PRO A 158 -15.44 18.87 -3.53
CA PRO A 158 -14.01 19.19 -3.58
C PRO A 158 -13.17 18.33 -2.64
N PHE A 159 -13.70 18.04 -1.44
CA PHE A 159 -13.06 17.17 -0.46
C PHE A 159 -13.06 15.70 -0.92
N ALA A 160 -14.18 15.26 -1.51
CA ALA A 160 -14.28 13.91 -2.05
C ALA A 160 -13.26 13.68 -3.17
N VAL A 161 -13.17 14.58 -4.14
CA VAL A 161 -12.20 14.51 -5.23
C VAL A 161 -10.76 14.51 -4.69
N GLY A 162 -10.43 15.40 -3.77
CA GLY A 162 -9.09 15.45 -3.17
C GLY A 162 -8.69 14.17 -2.43
N CYS A 163 -9.64 13.57 -1.69
CA CYS A 163 -9.42 12.30 -1.00
C CYS A 163 -9.21 11.14 -1.98
N LEU A 164 -10.01 11.05 -3.04
CA LEU A 164 -9.88 10.02 -4.07
C LEU A 164 -8.58 10.14 -4.86
N ILE A 165 -8.15 11.36 -5.18
CA ILE A 165 -6.84 11.58 -5.83
C ILE A 165 -5.70 11.14 -4.93
N SER A 166 -5.76 11.46 -3.63
CA SER A 166 -4.77 11.03 -2.64
C SER A 166 -4.72 9.50 -2.51
N LEU A 167 -5.89 8.85 -2.48
CA LEU A 167 -5.99 7.40 -2.46
C LEU A 167 -5.40 6.77 -3.72
N ALA A 168 -5.80 7.26 -4.90
CA ALA A 168 -5.28 6.79 -6.18
C ALA A 168 -3.75 6.95 -6.27
N PHE A 169 -3.21 8.10 -5.85
CA PHE A 169 -1.77 8.33 -5.74
C PHE A 169 -1.10 7.24 -4.90
N THR A 170 -1.62 7.00 -3.70
CA THR A 170 -1.03 6.03 -2.76
C THR A 170 -1.01 4.62 -3.36
N LEU A 171 -2.12 4.19 -3.95
CA LEU A 171 -2.23 2.86 -4.59
C LEU A 171 -1.29 2.72 -5.79
N ILE A 172 -1.22 3.74 -6.66
CA ILE A 172 -0.34 3.74 -7.84
C ILE A 172 1.13 3.64 -7.40
N VAL A 173 1.53 4.39 -6.37
CA VAL A 173 2.92 4.37 -5.88
C VAL A 173 3.26 3.02 -5.26
N VAL A 174 2.38 2.43 -4.45
CA VAL A 174 2.62 1.11 -3.86
C VAL A 174 2.73 0.03 -4.94
N LEU A 175 1.79 -0.02 -5.90
CA LEU A 175 1.86 -0.97 -7.02
C LEU A 175 3.12 -0.74 -7.88
N GLY A 176 3.50 0.53 -8.07
CA GLY A 176 4.73 0.90 -8.76
C GLY A 176 5.99 0.38 -8.07
N LEU A 177 6.03 0.39 -6.73
CA LEU A 177 7.14 -0.19 -5.97
C LEU A 177 7.21 -1.71 -6.14
N PHE A 178 6.06 -2.41 -6.08
CA PHE A 178 6.02 -3.86 -6.35
C PHE A 178 6.57 -4.18 -7.74
N SER A 179 6.22 -3.38 -8.75
CA SER A 179 6.77 -3.50 -10.10
C SER A 179 8.28 -3.18 -10.15
N ALA A 180 8.71 -2.07 -9.54
CA ALA A 180 10.09 -1.57 -9.62
C ALA A 180 11.09 -2.56 -9.01
N PHE A 181 10.77 -3.07 -7.81
CA PHE A 181 11.59 -4.04 -7.08
C PHE A 181 11.31 -5.49 -7.46
N TYR A 182 10.34 -5.71 -8.38
CA TYR A 182 9.94 -7.04 -8.83
C TYR A 182 9.52 -7.97 -7.69
N TRP A 183 8.88 -7.39 -6.64
CA TRP A 183 8.34 -8.15 -5.53
C TRP A 183 7.14 -8.97 -5.99
N GLU A 184 6.98 -10.14 -5.39
CA GLU A 184 5.86 -11.03 -5.69
C GLU A 184 4.53 -10.36 -5.33
N PHE A 185 3.58 -10.42 -6.27
CA PHE A 185 2.24 -9.90 -6.15
C PHE A 185 1.24 -11.06 -6.09
N ASP A 186 0.81 -11.40 -4.88
CA ASP A 186 -0.06 -12.52 -4.54
C ASP A 186 -1.39 -12.04 -3.92
N MET A 187 -2.23 -12.98 -3.48
CA MET A 187 -3.49 -12.68 -2.78
C MET A 187 -3.29 -11.93 -1.47
N VAL A 188 -2.18 -12.19 -0.78
CA VAL A 188 -1.85 -11.56 0.50
C VAL A 188 -1.50 -10.08 0.28
N VAL A 189 -0.82 -9.76 -0.82
CA VAL A 189 -0.57 -8.37 -1.24
C VAL A 189 -1.88 -7.65 -1.59
N VAL A 190 -2.80 -8.30 -2.32
CA VAL A 190 -4.12 -7.71 -2.62
C VAL A 190 -4.86 -7.37 -1.34
N ALA A 191 -4.87 -8.27 -0.35
CA ALA A 191 -5.48 -8.00 0.95
C ALA A 191 -4.80 -6.81 1.66
N GLY A 192 -3.46 -6.70 1.58
CA GLY A 192 -2.69 -5.56 2.09
C GLY A 192 -3.07 -4.24 1.42
N VAL A 193 -3.16 -4.22 0.10
CA VAL A 193 -3.55 -3.04 -0.70
C VAL A 193 -4.99 -2.60 -0.39
N LEU A 194 -5.92 -3.53 -0.21
CA LEU A 194 -7.29 -3.20 0.19
C LEU A 194 -7.36 -2.66 1.62
N SER A 195 -6.62 -3.25 2.54
CA SER A 195 -6.50 -2.75 3.92
C SER A 195 -5.90 -1.33 3.96
N LEU A 196 -4.88 -1.10 3.13
CA LEU A 196 -4.26 0.21 2.94
C LEU A 196 -5.25 1.25 2.44
N ALA A 197 -6.14 0.91 1.50
CA ALA A 197 -7.11 1.85 0.95
C ALA A 197 -8.00 2.45 2.05
N GLY A 198 -8.47 1.64 3.00
CA GLY A 198 -9.19 2.11 4.17
C GLY A 198 -8.34 2.98 5.10
N TYR A 199 -7.09 2.58 5.36
CA TYR A 199 -6.17 3.33 6.22
C TYR A 199 -5.79 4.68 5.63
N ALA A 200 -5.43 4.74 4.34
CA ALA A 200 -4.98 5.97 3.67
C ALA A 200 -6.05 7.08 3.67
N CYS A 201 -7.34 6.71 3.58
CA CYS A 201 -8.42 7.67 3.67
C CYS A 201 -8.57 8.28 5.07
N ASN A 202 -8.24 7.55 6.14
CA ASN A 202 -8.48 7.97 7.52
C ASN A 202 -7.75 9.28 7.86
N ASP A 203 -6.47 9.40 7.53
CA ASP A 203 -5.68 10.61 7.80
C ASP A 203 -6.20 11.82 7.03
N THR A 204 -6.58 11.61 5.77
CA THR A 204 -7.18 12.65 4.92
C THR A 204 -8.52 13.12 5.48
N ILE A 205 -9.39 12.20 5.89
CA ILE A 205 -10.70 12.48 6.48
C ILE A 205 -10.56 13.35 7.74
N VAL A 206 -9.65 12.98 8.63
CA VAL A 206 -9.40 13.72 9.89
C VAL A 206 -8.95 15.15 9.60
N THR A 207 -8.04 15.32 8.66
CA THR A 207 -7.54 16.65 8.30
C THR A 207 -8.62 17.48 7.60
N TYR A 208 -9.43 16.87 6.76
CA TYR A 208 -10.54 17.53 6.08
C TYR A 208 -11.64 17.97 7.05
N ASP A 209 -12.02 17.13 8.00
CA ASP A 209 -12.98 17.52 9.04
C ASP A 209 -12.44 18.73 9.84
N ARG A 210 -11.14 18.78 10.13
CA ARG A 210 -10.52 19.92 10.80
C ARG A 210 -10.50 21.17 9.93
N VAL A 211 -10.21 21.04 8.64
CA VAL A 211 -10.28 22.16 7.67
C VAL A 211 -11.71 22.71 7.61
N ARG A 212 -12.73 21.86 7.53
CA ARG A 212 -14.15 22.25 7.54
C ARG A 212 -14.55 22.98 8.82
N GLU A 213 -14.09 22.49 9.96
CA GLU A 213 -14.30 23.17 11.25
C GLU A 213 -13.68 24.57 11.25
N ASN A 214 -12.44 24.71 10.73
CA ASN A 214 -11.74 25.98 10.66
C ASN A 214 -12.37 26.94 9.64
N LEU A 215 -12.94 26.46 8.54
CA LEU A 215 -13.71 27.28 7.60
C LEU A 215 -14.92 27.94 8.27
N LYS A 216 -15.63 27.19 9.11
CA LYS A 216 -16.79 27.72 9.87
C LYS A 216 -16.39 28.73 10.94
N LYS A 217 -15.27 28.49 11.64
CA LYS A 217 -14.81 29.33 12.76
C LYS A 217 -14.09 30.62 12.33
N HIS A 218 -13.36 30.57 11.22
CA HIS A 218 -12.43 31.63 10.83
C HIS A 218 -12.71 32.19 9.42
N ARG A 219 -13.93 32.66 9.18
CA ARG A 219 -14.39 33.19 7.88
C ARG A 219 -13.53 34.34 7.31
N ALA A 220 -12.94 35.15 8.19
CA ALA A 220 -12.11 36.29 7.79
C ALA A 220 -10.69 35.89 7.33
N LYS A 221 -10.23 34.65 7.63
CA LYS A 221 -8.90 34.20 7.23
C LYS A 221 -8.86 33.84 5.73
N SER A 222 -7.66 33.93 5.14
CA SER A 222 -7.42 33.42 3.78
C SER A 222 -7.55 31.89 3.74
N THR A 223 -7.94 31.36 2.58
CA THR A 223 -8.01 29.90 2.35
C THR A 223 -6.68 29.22 2.71
N ASP A 224 -5.55 29.78 2.27
CA ASP A 224 -4.21 29.26 2.57
C ASP A 224 -3.95 29.16 4.08
N ALA A 225 -4.34 30.18 4.85
CA ALA A 225 -4.19 30.17 6.31
C ALA A 225 -5.05 29.09 6.99
N ILE A 226 -6.28 28.88 6.50
CA ILE A 226 -7.19 27.85 7.02
C ILE A 226 -6.67 26.44 6.72
N LEU A 227 -6.20 26.21 5.49
CA LEU A 227 -5.62 24.92 5.11
C LEU A 227 -4.35 24.60 5.92
N ASN A 228 -3.43 25.57 6.04
CA ASN A 228 -2.24 25.42 6.87
C ASN A 228 -2.58 25.15 8.34
N GLN A 229 -3.55 25.87 8.87
CA GLN A 229 -4.00 25.66 10.23
C GLN A 229 -4.57 24.25 10.42
N GLY A 230 -5.40 23.76 9.49
CA GLY A 230 -5.96 22.41 9.53
C GLY A 230 -4.88 21.32 9.56
N ILE A 231 -3.87 21.43 8.70
CA ILE A 231 -2.74 20.48 8.67
C ILE A 231 -1.96 20.53 10.01
N ASN A 232 -1.56 21.73 10.46
CA ASN A 232 -0.75 21.87 11.68
C ASN A 232 -1.47 21.35 12.92
N GLU A 233 -2.78 21.56 13.04
CA GLU A 233 -3.58 21.10 14.17
C GLU A 233 -3.76 19.57 14.22
N THR A 234 -3.74 18.91 13.06
CA THR A 234 -3.86 17.44 12.96
C THR A 234 -2.50 16.74 12.88
N LEU A 235 -1.41 17.45 12.58
CA LEU A 235 -0.09 16.91 12.31
C LEU A 235 0.44 15.98 13.40
N SER A 236 0.29 16.39 14.67
CA SER A 236 0.75 15.58 15.81
C SER A 236 0.01 14.24 15.87
N ARG A 237 -1.29 14.22 15.57
CA ARG A 237 -2.09 13.00 15.52
C ARG A 237 -1.68 12.12 14.35
N THR A 238 -1.59 12.67 13.15
CA THR A 238 -1.19 11.95 11.93
C THR A 238 0.20 11.31 12.07
N ILE A 239 1.18 12.06 12.59
CA ILE A 239 2.53 11.53 12.83
C ILE A 239 2.49 10.41 13.89
N LEU A 240 1.78 10.60 15.00
CA LEU A 240 1.75 9.62 16.07
C LEU A 240 1.05 8.33 15.64
N THR A 241 -0.09 8.42 14.97
CA THR A 241 -0.82 7.25 14.42
C THR A 241 0.01 6.56 13.34
N GLY A 242 0.60 7.32 12.42
CA GLY A 242 1.46 6.78 11.37
C GLY A 242 2.67 6.03 11.94
N ILE A 243 3.43 6.66 12.85
CA ILE A 243 4.62 6.04 13.45
C ILE A 243 4.23 4.78 14.26
N SER A 244 3.18 4.84 15.08
CA SER A 244 2.76 3.67 15.88
C SER A 244 2.39 2.48 14.99
N THR A 245 1.68 2.73 13.90
CA THR A 245 1.31 1.68 12.94
C THR A 245 2.52 1.20 12.15
N LEU A 246 3.41 2.11 11.70
CA LEU A 246 4.65 1.74 11.00
C LEU A 246 5.57 0.86 11.87
N VAL A 247 5.68 1.14 13.17
CA VAL A 247 6.46 0.30 14.10
C VAL A 247 5.86 -1.12 14.18
N MET A 248 4.54 -1.22 14.29
CA MET A 248 3.86 -2.53 14.32
C MET A 248 4.07 -3.29 13.01
N ILE A 249 3.89 -2.63 11.87
CA ILE A 249 4.09 -3.26 10.55
C ILE A 249 5.56 -3.60 10.31
N PHE A 250 6.49 -2.78 10.80
CA PHE A 250 7.93 -3.10 10.72
C PHE A 250 8.29 -4.38 11.49
N VAL A 251 7.74 -4.56 12.69
CA VAL A 251 7.92 -5.82 13.44
C VAL A 251 7.34 -7.00 12.64
N LEU A 252 6.15 -6.82 12.05
CA LEU A 252 5.55 -7.85 11.20
C LEU A 252 6.39 -8.14 9.95
N LEU A 253 7.00 -7.11 9.34
CA LEU A 253 7.87 -7.25 8.17
C LEU A 253 9.14 -8.06 8.48
N VAL A 254 9.69 -7.86 9.70
CA VAL A 254 10.93 -8.53 10.13
C VAL A 254 10.67 -9.94 10.68
N MET A 255 9.57 -10.10 11.44
CA MET A 255 9.30 -11.34 12.18
C MET A 255 8.15 -12.18 11.59
N GLY A 256 7.38 -11.63 10.64
CA GLY A 256 6.19 -12.30 10.08
C GLY A 256 6.46 -13.37 9.03
N GLY A 257 7.74 -13.63 8.73
CA GLY A 257 8.13 -14.63 7.73
C GLY A 257 7.80 -14.20 6.29
N THR A 258 8.02 -15.12 5.37
CA THR A 258 7.85 -14.89 3.92
C THR A 258 6.39 -14.65 3.55
N THR A 259 5.47 -15.39 4.17
CA THR A 259 4.03 -15.34 3.90
C THR A 259 3.43 -13.95 4.13
N LEU A 260 3.85 -13.23 5.18
CA LEU A 260 3.31 -11.91 5.50
C LEU A 260 4.14 -10.76 4.94
N ARG A 261 5.25 -11.07 4.24
CA ARG A 261 6.17 -10.06 3.72
C ARG A 261 5.50 -9.11 2.73
N GLY A 262 4.77 -9.64 1.75
CA GLY A 262 4.06 -8.85 0.74
C GLY A 262 2.99 -7.94 1.37
N PHE A 263 2.20 -8.46 2.30
CA PHE A 263 1.23 -7.70 3.09
C PHE A 263 1.91 -6.55 3.84
N SER A 264 2.97 -6.87 4.57
CA SER A 264 3.69 -5.90 5.40
C SER A 264 4.36 -4.81 4.56
N LEU A 265 4.96 -5.15 3.40
CA LEU A 265 5.53 -4.18 2.46
C LEU A 265 4.46 -3.24 1.91
N SER A 266 3.31 -3.77 1.48
CA SER A 266 2.22 -2.96 0.94
C SER A 266 1.70 -1.96 1.96
N LEU A 267 1.50 -2.37 3.22
CA LEU A 267 1.08 -1.49 4.30
C LEU A 267 2.16 -0.51 4.73
N PHE A 268 3.42 -0.95 4.85
CA PHE A 268 4.52 -0.09 5.28
C PHE A 268 4.70 1.11 4.33
N PHE A 269 4.87 0.83 3.04
CA PHE A 269 5.00 1.89 2.05
C PHE A 269 3.69 2.64 1.82
N GLY A 270 2.58 1.95 1.92
CA GLY A 270 1.27 2.57 1.79
C GLY A 270 0.97 3.60 2.88
N ILE A 271 1.29 3.31 4.13
CA ILE A 271 1.14 4.27 5.24
C ILE A 271 2.08 5.45 5.05
N LEU A 272 3.33 5.20 4.65
CA LEU A 272 4.32 6.24 4.41
C LEU A 272 3.85 7.21 3.32
N PHE A 273 3.47 6.68 2.15
CA PHE A 273 3.00 7.50 1.02
C PHE A 273 1.59 8.03 1.21
N GLY A 274 0.72 7.33 1.95
CA GLY A 274 -0.61 7.81 2.32
C GLY A 274 -0.54 9.04 3.23
N THR A 275 0.33 9.03 4.23
CA THR A 275 0.58 10.19 5.10
C THR A 275 1.16 11.36 4.29
N PHE A 276 2.12 11.09 3.40
CA PHE A 276 2.62 12.10 2.47
C PHE A 276 1.49 12.67 1.60
N ALA A 277 0.67 11.81 1.02
CA ALA A 277 -0.44 12.21 0.15
C ALA A 277 -1.49 13.05 0.87
N SER A 278 -1.83 12.72 2.12
CA SER A 278 -2.76 13.50 2.93
C SER A 278 -2.26 14.93 3.14
N ILE A 279 -0.99 15.11 3.47
CA ILE A 279 -0.40 16.42 3.80
C ILE A 279 -0.08 17.24 2.55
N PHE A 280 0.53 16.61 1.53
CA PHE A 280 1.11 17.31 0.38
C PHE A 280 0.29 17.24 -0.90
N VAL A 281 -0.71 16.37 -0.97
CA VAL A 281 -1.59 16.23 -2.15
C VAL A 281 -3.01 16.62 -1.79
N ALA A 282 -3.67 15.90 -0.88
CA ALA A 282 -5.09 16.05 -0.61
C ALA A 282 -5.45 17.46 -0.13
N VAL A 283 -4.82 17.93 0.95
CA VAL A 283 -5.17 19.25 1.54
C VAL A 283 -4.75 20.42 0.65
N PRO A 284 -3.51 20.46 0.10
CA PRO A 284 -3.14 21.56 -0.81
C PRO A 284 -3.97 21.62 -2.10
N LEU A 285 -4.53 20.48 -2.56
CA LEU A 285 -5.41 20.45 -3.72
C LEU A 285 -6.67 21.28 -3.51
N LEU A 286 -7.20 21.35 -2.30
CA LEU A 286 -8.40 22.12 -1.96
C LEU A 286 -8.25 23.63 -2.25
N ARG A 287 -7.02 24.13 -2.32
CA ARG A 287 -6.75 25.53 -2.68
C ARG A 287 -7.26 25.91 -4.07
N TYR A 288 -7.34 24.95 -4.98
CA TYR A 288 -7.78 25.16 -6.35
C TYR A 288 -9.31 25.13 -6.51
N PHE A 289 -10.01 24.84 -5.42
CA PHE A 289 -11.46 24.87 -5.37
C PHE A 289 -11.94 26.03 -4.48
N ASP A 290 -13.11 26.57 -4.78
CA ASP A 290 -13.72 27.63 -3.96
C ASP A 290 -14.46 27.02 -2.75
N ILE A 291 -13.66 26.60 -1.76
CA ILE A 291 -14.18 25.92 -0.55
C ILE A 291 -14.80 26.90 0.47
N LYS A 292 -14.65 28.21 0.30
CA LYS A 292 -15.24 29.20 1.22
C LYS A 292 -16.76 29.27 1.10
N VAL A 293 -17.29 29.10 -0.10
CA VAL A 293 -18.74 29.05 -0.35
C VAL A 293 -19.38 27.92 0.45
N LEU A 294 -18.73 26.78 0.58
CA LEU A 294 -19.22 25.63 1.34
C LEU A 294 -19.32 25.91 2.86
N GLY A 295 -18.46 26.80 3.39
CA GLY A 295 -18.53 27.27 4.77
C GLY A 295 -19.77 28.13 5.04
N ASP A 296 -20.29 28.83 4.04
CA ASP A 296 -21.46 29.69 4.15
C ASP A 296 -22.78 28.92 3.99
N GLU A 297 -22.89 28.01 3.05
CA GLU A 297 -24.09 27.20 2.83
C GLU A 297 -24.43 26.32 4.06
N SER A 298 -23.42 25.75 4.71
CA SER A 298 -23.62 24.95 5.93
C SER A 298 -24.06 25.76 7.16
N ALA A 299 -23.90 27.08 7.13
CA ALA A 299 -24.34 27.99 8.20
C ALA A 299 -25.78 28.50 7.98
N GLY A 300 -26.26 28.47 6.73
CA GLY A 300 -27.64 28.82 6.42
C GLY A 300 -28.67 27.77 6.81
N ALA A 301 -28.23 26.50 7.00
CA ALA A 301 -29.07 25.38 7.40
C ALA A 301 -29.34 25.30 8.90
N TYR A 302 -28.60 26.02 9.76
CA TYR A 302 -28.84 26.08 11.18
C TYR A 302 -29.51 27.41 11.56
N LYS A 303 -30.84 27.49 11.42
CA LYS A 303 -31.64 28.45 12.18
C LYS A 303 -31.93 27.80 13.55
N PRO A 304 -31.49 28.41 14.68
CA PRO A 304 -31.99 27.97 15.97
C PRO A 304 -33.51 28.26 15.99
N LYS A 305 -34.29 27.24 16.30
CA LYS A 305 -35.69 27.45 16.66
C LYS A 305 -35.71 28.27 17.96
N GLU A 306 -36.31 29.44 17.90
CA GLU A 306 -36.75 30.19 19.06
C GLU A 306 -37.77 29.40 19.89
#